data_6a0e28cc71f36f8210c1955ef61ca5e7
#
_entry.id   6a0e28cc71f36f8210c1955ef61ca5e7
#
_cell.length_a   1.000
_cell.length_b   1.000
_cell.length_c   1.000
_cell.angle_alpha   90.00
_cell.angle_beta   90.00
_cell.angle_gamma   90.00
#
_symmetry.space_group_name_H-M   'P 1'
#
loop_
_entity.id
_entity.type
_entity.pdbx_description
1 polymer ?
#
loop_
_entity_poly.entity_id
_entity_poly.type
_entity_poly.pdbx_seq_one_letter_code
_entity_poly.pdbx_strand_id
1 'polypeptide(L)'
;MGIVKIKDKTFKTSIPEADILKKVQVVADRLNQDYADKTPVFLAVLNGSFIFAADLMRMITVPSEISFVKYASYEGTSSSGSMKTLMGLNQDLTGRHVVIVEDIVDSGFTMAHMIEDLKKKNPASIEVCSLLVKPGNLKVDLDINYAVMEIPNDFIVGYGLDYDQEGRNLRDIYTIVEE
;
A
#
# COMPACT_ATOMS: atom_id res chain seq x y z
N MET A 1 -0.25 25.05 -6.21
CA MET A 1 0.01 24.24 -5.00
C MET A 1 -1.08 24.57 -3.99
N GLY A 2 -1.88 23.60 -3.59
CA GLY A 2 -2.97 23.79 -2.65
C GLY A 2 -2.48 23.64 -1.21
N ILE A 3 -3.11 24.39 -0.30
CA ILE A 3 -2.96 24.22 1.15
C ILE A 3 -4.30 23.73 1.67
N VAL A 4 -4.28 22.72 2.51
CA VAL A 4 -5.46 22.19 3.19
C VAL A 4 -5.22 22.13 4.68
N LYS A 5 -6.26 22.37 5.46
CA LYS A 5 -6.25 22.19 6.90
C LYS A 5 -7.09 20.96 7.24
N ILE A 6 -6.52 20.03 7.98
CA ILE A 6 -7.19 18.85 8.50
C ILE A 6 -7.03 18.90 10.02
N LYS A 7 -8.16 19.08 10.71
CA LYS A 7 -8.19 19.27 12.18
C LYS A 7 -7.26 20.39 12.64
N ASP A 8 -6.23 20.06 13.40
CA ASP A 8 -5.25 20.99 13.97
C ASP A 8 -4.01 21.20 13.10
N LYS A 9 -3.85 20.46 12.00
CA LYS A 9 -2.65 20.49 11.17
C LYS A 9 -2.90 21.09 9.79
N THR A 10 -1.86 21.72 9.26
CA THR A 10 -1.83 22.31 7.91
C THR A 10 -0.93 21.48 7.01
N PHE A 11 -1.40 21.25 5.80
CA PHE A 11 -0.70 20.45 4.79
C PHE A 11 -0.62 21.22 3.48
N LYS A 12 0.46 21.02 2.72
CA LYS A 12 0.65 21.56 1.36
C LYS A 12 0.77 20.43 0.34
N THR A 13 0.24 20.64 -0.86
CA THR A 13 0.41 19.70 -1.98
C THR A 13 1.90 19.43 -2.21
N SER A 14 2.27 18.15 -2.15
CA SER A 14 3.62 17.69 -2.45
C SER A 14 3.69 16.86 -3.73
N ILE A 15 2.70 15.99 -3.98
CA ILE A 15 2.65 15.16 -5.19
C ILE A 15 1.24 15.29 -5.80
N PRO A 16 1.11 15.96 -6.97
CA PRO A 16 -0.16 16.06 -7.68
C PRO A 16 -0.67 14.70 -8.18
N GLU A 17 -2.00 14.51 -8.20
CA GLU A 17 -2.66 13.30 -8.72
C GLU A 17 -2.15 12.90 -10.12
N ALA A 18 -1.98 13.88 -11.01
CA ALA A 18 -1.51 13.61 -12.36
C ALA A 18 -0.11 12.95 -12.39
N ASP A 19 0.76 13.31 -11.46
CA ASP A 19 2.09 12.72 -11.36
C ASP A 19 2.04 11.35 -10.67
N ILE A 20 1.13 11.16 -9.71
CA ILE A 20 0.85 9.86 -9.11
C ILE A 20 0.40 8.87 -10.20
N LEU A 21 -0.62 9.23 -10.98
CA LEU A 21 -1.18 8.36 -12.01
C LEU A 21 -0.18 7.98 -13.10
N LYS A 22 0.70 8.90 -13.50
CA LYS A 22 1.79 8.58 -14.45
C LYS A 22 2.73 7.51 -13.91
N LYS A 23 3.11 7.60 -12.63
CA LYS A 23 4.00 6.64 -12.00
C LYS A 23 3.30 5.29 -11.74
N VAL A 24 2.03 5.31 -11.38
CA VAL A 24 1.20 4.10 -11.25
C VAL A 24 1.12 3.37 -12.58
N GLN A 25 0.94 4.10 -13.71
CA GLN A 25 0.92 3.48 -15.04
C GLN A 25 2.20 2.72 -15.36
N VAL A 26 3.37 3.29 -15.03
CA VAL A 26 4.67 2.61 -15.25
C VAL A 26 4.74 1.28 -14.49
N VAL A 27 4.27 1.26 -13.25
CA VAL A 27 4.25 0.03 -12.44
C VAL A 27 3.20 -0.96 -12.95
N ALA A 28 2.03 -0.47 -13.38
CA ALA A 28 0.99 -1.31 -13.98
C ALA A 28 1.49 -1.98 -15.27
N ASP A 29 2.23 -1.27 -16.12
CA ASP A 29 2.80 -1.81 -17.35
C ASP A 29 3.79 -2.95 -17.05
N ARG A 30 4.63 -2.78 -16.02
CA ARG A 30 5.52 -3.86 -15.55
C ARG A 30 4.74 -5.07 -15.04
N LEU A 31 3.72 -4.85 -14.22
CA LEU A 31 2.86 -5.93 -13.71
C LEU A 31 2.16 -6.66 -14.84
N ASN A 32 1.63 -5.94 -15.84
CA ASN A 32 1.02 -6.55 -17.02
C ASN A 32 2.01 -7.42 -17.81
N GLN A 33 3.26 -7.01 -17.91
CA GLN A 33 4.32 -7.77 -18.57
C GLN A 33 4.74 -9.01 -17.77
N ASP A 34 5.00 -8.84 -16.45
CA ASP A 34 5.52 -9.90 -15.57
C ASP A 34 4.48 -10.99 -15.30
N TYR A 35 3.20 -10.66 -15.44
CA TYR A 35 2.06 -11.56 -15.21
C TYR A 35 1.26 -11.90 -16.48
N ALA A 36 1.84 -11.71 -17.68
CA ALA A 36 1.15 -11.91 -18.96
C ALA A 36 0.48 -13.30 -19.09
N ASP A 37 1.15 -14.36 -18.61
CA ASP A 37 0.66 -15.74 -18.68
C ASP A 37 0.19 -16.27 -17.31
N LYS A 38 -0.12 -15.37 -16.38
CA LYS A 38 -0.53 -15.69 -15.01
C LYS A 38 -1.83 -14.97 -14.68
N THR A 39 -2.56 -15.48 -13.69
CA THR A 39 -3.74 -14.81 -13.14
C THR A 39 -3.43 -14.43 -11.68
N PRO A 40 -2.77 -13.28 -11.46
CA PRO A 40 -2.40 -12.87 -10.11
C PRO A 40 -3.62 -12.51 -9.27
N VAL A 41 -3.49 -12.69 -7.96
CA VAL A 41 -4.41 -12.16 -6.95
C VAL A 41 -3.79 -10.90 -6.37
N PHE A 42 -4.39 -9.76 -6.64
CA PHE A 42 -4.05 -8.51 -5.99
C PHE A 42 -4.70 -8.48 -4.60
N LEU A 43 -3.91 -8.31 -3.57
CA LEU A 43 -4.37 -8.31 -2.18
C LEU A 43 -4.18 -6.91 -1.59
N ALA A 44 -5.24 -6.10 -1.61
CA ALA A 44 -5.19 -4.72 -1.17
C ALA A 44 -5.37 -4.58 0.34
N VAL A 45 -4.49 -3.82 0.96
CA VAL A 45 -4.46 -3.61 2.42
C VAL A 45 -5.26 -2.36 2.78
N LEU A 46 -6.40 -2.56 3.41
CA LEU A 46 -7.31 -1.48 3.81
C LEU A 46 -6.86 -0.85 5.15
N ASN A 47 -7.17 0.44 5.38
CA ASN A 47 -8.02 1.32 4.55
C ASN A 47 -7.22 2.10 3.50
N GLY A 48 -5.96 2.45 3.75
CA GLY A 48 -5.22 3.46 2.99
C GLY A 48 -5.02 3.16 1.51
N SER A 49 -4.93 1.88 1.14
CA SER A 49 -4.66 1.49 -0.24
C SER A 49 -5.86 1.58 -1.20
N PHE A 50 -7.06 1.92 -0.74
CA PHE A 50 -8.28 1.76 -1.54
C PHE A 50 -8.30 2.57 -2.85
N ILE A 51 -7.79 3.81 -2.83
CA ILE A 51 -7.70 4.65 -4.04
C ILE A 51 -6.61 4.10 -4.96
N PHE A 52 -5.42 3.85 -4.42
CA PHE A 52 -4.31 3.29 -5.19
C PHE A 52 -4.70 1.95 -5.84
N ALA A 53 -5.34 1.05 -5.08
CA ALA A 53 -5.80 -0.24 -5.59
C ALA A 53 -6.81 -0.07 -6.73
N ALA A 54 -7.76 0.86 -6.61
CA ALA A 54 -8.75 1.13 -7.65
C ALA A 54 -8.10 1.66 -8.93
N ASP A 55 -7.20 2.63 -8.84
CA ASP A 55 -6.53 3.18 -10.00
C ASP A 55 -5.57 2.16 -10.64
N LEU A 56 -4.80 1.42 -9.83
CA LEU A 56 -3.93 0.36 -10.32
C LEU A 56 -4.72 -0.71 -11.10
N MET A 57 -5.82 -1.22 -10.52
CA MET A 57 -6.62 -2.27 -11.16
C MET A 57 -7.25 -1.83 -12.48
N ARG A 58 -7.56 -0.54 -12.64
CA ARG A 58 -8.05 0.01 -13.92
C ARG A 58 -6.99 0.04 -15.01
N MET A 59 -5.69 -0.04 -14.64
CA MET A 59 -4.53 -0.09 -15.54
C MET A 59 -4.03 -1.51 -15.78
N ILE A 60 -4.48 -2.49 -14.98
CA ILE A 60 -4.14 -3.91 -15.18
C ILE A 60 -4.98 -4.46 -16.33
N THR A 61 -4.30 -5.08 -17.31
CA THR A 61 -4.93 -5.63 -18.52
C THR A 61 -4.89 -7.16 -18.57
N VAL A 62 -4.07 -7.80 -17.73
CA VAL A 62 -4.05 -9.25 -17.61
C VAL A 62 -5.24 -9.76 -16.79
N PRO A 63 -5.74 -10.99 -17.07
CA PRO A 63 -6.73 -11.63 -16.20
C PRO A 63 -6.23 -11.64 -14.74
N SER A 64 -7.01 -11.13 -13.82
CA SER A 64 -6.59 -10.98 -12.43
C SER A 64 -7.78 -10.96 -11.48
N GLU A 65 -7.50 -11.21 -10.21
CA GLU A 65 -8.48 -11.14 -9.12
C GLU A 65 -8.02 -10.08 -8.12
N ILE A 66 -8.96 -9.48 -7.39
CA ILE A 66 -8.67 -8.59 -6.28
C ILE A 66 -9.40 -9.06 -5.02
N SER A 67 -8.70 -9.04 -3.90
CA SER A 67 -9.22 -9.27 -2.57
C SER A 67 -8.69 -8.22 -1.61
N PHE A 68 -9.34 -8.10 -0.46
CA PHE A 68 -9.00 -7.09 0.53
C PHE A 68 -8.70 -7.73 1.87
N VAL A 69 -7.72 -7.18 2.56
CA VAL A 69 -7.38 -7.54 3.94
C VAL A 69 -7.26 -6.28 4.78
N LYS A 70 -7.47 -6.43 6.07
CA LYS A 70 -7.26 -5.35 7.03
C LYS A 70 -6.50 -5.89 8.24
N TYR A 71 -5.35 -5.30 8.50
CA TYR A 71 -4.53 -5.56 9.68
C TYR A 71 -4.66 -4.41 10.66
N ALA A 72 -4.59 -4.73 11.95
CA ALA A 72 -4.42 -3.73 13.00
C ALA A 72 -3.23 -4.11 13.87
N SER A 73 -2.42 -3.11 14.21
CA SER A 73 -1.44 -3.24 15.28
C SER A 73 -2.19 -3.36 16.61
N TYR A 74 -1.79 -4.33 17.43
CA TYR A 74 -2.33 -4.45 18.77
C TYR A 74 -1.66 -3.40 19.67
N GLU A 75 -2.41 -2.37 20.07
CA GLU A 75 -2.02 -1.46 21.14
C GLU A 75 -2.33 -2.14 22.48
N GLY A 76 -1.51 -3.09 22.88
CA GLY A 76 -1.63 -3.78 24.17
C GLY A 76 -0.30 -3.78 24.90
N THR A 77 -0.34 -3.67 26.23
CA THR A 77 0.79 -3.58 27.16
C THR A 77 1.68 -4.82 27.24
N SER A 78 1.55 -5.78 26.33
CA SER A 78 2.42 -6.94 26.24
C SER A 78 3.24 -6.91 24.96
N SER A 79 4.54 -6.96 25.10
CA SER A 79 5.59 -6.85 24.10
C SER A 79 5.67 -7.99 23.06
N SER A 80 4.56 -8.61 22.71
CA SER A 80 4.50 -9.72 21.74
C SER A 80 3.90 -9.29 20.40
N GLY A 81 4.14 -8.10 19.91
CA GLY A 81 3.92 -7.63 18.53
C GLY A 81 2.90 -8.40 17.65
N SER A 82 1.86 -9.01 18.24
CA SER A 82 0.89 -9.78 17.48
C SER A 82 -0.05 -8.84 16.73
N MET A 83 0.01 -8.90 15.43
CA MET A 83 -0.96 -8.21 14.57
C MET A 83 -2.23 -9.05 14.46
N LYS A 84 -3.38 -8.38 14.57
CA LYS A 84 -4.68 -9.02 14.39
C LYS A 84 -5.21 -8.72 12.99
N THR A 85 -5.54 -9.77 12.25
CA THR A 85 -6.31 -9.63 11.02
C THR A 85 -7.74 -9.26 11.38
N LEU A 86 -8.15 -8.04 11.06
CA LEU A 86 -9.52 -7.55 11.31
C LEU A 86 -10.49 -8.02 10.22
N MET A 87 -9.99 -8.13 8.98
CA MET A 87 -10.71 -8.70 7.85
C MET A 87 -9.77 -9.66 7.17
N GLY A 88 -10.12 -10.94 7.20
CA GLY A 88 -9.29 -12.02 6.68
C GLY A 88 -9.56 -12.37 5.23
N LEU A 89 -8.60 -13.04 4.64
CA LEU A 89 -8.70 -13.61 3.32
C LEU A 89 -9.35 -15.01 3.42
N ASN A 90 -10.53 -15.15 2.81
CA ASN A 90 -11.24 -16.44 2.74
C ASN A 90 -10.89 -17.23 1.47
N GLN A 91 -10.09 -16.65 0.57
CA GLN A 91 -9.68 -17.26 -0.68
C GLN A 91 -8.52 -18.24 -0.47
N ASP A 92 -8.56 -19.38 -1.16
CA ASP A 92 -7.40 -20.28 -1.23
C ASP A 92 -6.33 -19.65 -2.11
N LEU A 93 -5.14 -19.51 -1.56
CA LEU A 93 -3.97 -18.95 -2.24
C LEU A 93 -2.96 -20.01 -2.69
N THR A 94 -3.24 -21.30 -2.44
CA THR A 94 -2.32 -22.38 -2.79
C THR A 94 -1.98 -22.35 -4.27
N GLY A 95 -0.69 -22.24 -4.58
CA GLY A 95 -0.20 -22.15 -5.96
C GLY A 95 -0.54 -20.87 -6.74
N ARG A 96 -1.14 -19.88 -6.09
CA ARG A 96 -1.47 -18.60 -6.71
C ARG A 96 -0.30 -17.60 -6.63
N HIS A 97 -0.21 -16.74 -7.62
CA HIS A 97 0.66 -15.56 -7.57
C HIS A 97 -0.05 -14.43 -6.84
N VAL A 98 0.53 -13.93 -5.76
CA VAL A 98 -0.05 -12.87 -4.93
C VAL A 98 0.75 -11.59 -5.07
N VAL A 99 0.06 -10.48 -5.34
CA VAL A 99 0.63 -9.13 -5.34
C VAL A 99 -0.06 -8.34 -4.23
N ILE A 100 0.67 -8.05 -3.16
CA ILE A 100 0.18 -7.20 -2.06
C ILE A 100 0.16 -5.76 -2.55
N VAL A 101 -0.96 -5.06 -2.38
CA VAL A 101 -1.13 -3.66 -2.75
C VAL A 101 -1.25 -2.82 -1.48
N GLU A 102 -0.26 -1.95 -1.25
CA GLU A 102 -0.14 -1.14 -0.04
C GLU A 102 -0.04 0.35 -0.39
N ASP A 103 -0.59 1.21 0.44
CA ASP A 103 -0.46 2.66 0.29
C ASP A 103 0.93 3.16 0.66
N ILE A 104 1.49 2.69 1.76
CA ILE A 104 2.82 3.09 2.21
C ILE A 104 3.51 1.96 2.99
N VAL A 105 4.76 1.71 2.63
CA VAL A 105 5.69 0.93 3.46
C VAL A 105 6.62 1.89 4.18
N ASP A 106 6.44 1.99 5.49
CA ASP A 106 7.20 2.88 6.38
C ASP A 106 8.30 2.10 7.09
N SER A 107 8.06 1.52 8.27
CA SER A 107 9.05 0.69 8.97
C SER A 107 9.22 -0.72 8.37
N GLY A 108 8.21 -1.20 7.65
CA GLY A 108 8.18 -2.51 7.02
C GLY A 108 7.69 -3.65 7.93
N PHE A 109 7.53 -3.44 9.23
CA PHE A 109 7.12 -4.53 10.15
C PHE A 109 5.78 -5.15 9.79
N THR A 110 4.77 -4.34 9.48
CA THR A 110 3.44 -4.83 9.07
C THR A 110 3.54 -5.69 7.82
N MET A 111 4.29 -5.24 6.83
CA MET A 111 4.47 -5.94 5.57
C MET A 111 5.22 -7.26 5.77
N ALA A 112 6.31 -7.27 6.54
CA ALA A 112 7.05 -8.49 6.84
C ALA A 112 6.17 -9.53 7.53
N HIS A 113 5.37 -9.12 8.52
CA HIS A 113 4.45 -10.00 9.22
C HIS A 113 3.38 -10.57 8.27
N MET A 114 2.81 -9.74 7.41
CA MET A 114 1.81 -10.14 6.42
C MET A 114 2.37 -11.16 5.43
N ILE A 115 3.60 -10.96 4.95
CA ILE A 115 4.29 -11.91 4.06
C ILE A 115 4.47 -13.27 4.75
N GLU A 116 4.89 -13.28 6.02
CA GLU A 116 5.04 -14.52 6.79
C GLU A 116 3.70 -15.27 6.95
N ASP A 117 2.60 -14.55 7.17
CA ASP A 117 1.27 -15.17 7.26
C ASP A 117 0.80 -15.72 5.90
N LEU A 118 1.07 -14.99 4.82
CA LEU A 118 0.73 -15.43 3.47
C LEU A 118 1.54 -16.66 3.03
N LYS A 119 2.81 -16.76 3.41
CA LYS A 119 3.67 -17.93 3.11
C LYS A 119 3.05 -19.22 3.64
N LYS A 120 2.37 -19.19 4.78
CA LYS A 120 1.67 -20.34 5.37
C LYS A 120 0.51 -20.88 4.51
N LYS A 121 0.06 -20.08 3.53
CA LYS A 121 -1.00 -20.46 2.58
C LYS A 121 -0.45 -21.05 1.27
N ASN A 122 0.86 -21.33 1.21
CA ASN A 122 1.57 -21.96 0.09
C ASN A 122 1.30 -21.29 -1.29
N PRO A 123 1.38 -19.96 -1.44
CA PRO A 123 1.28 -19.34 -2.75
C PRO A 123 2.48 -19.68 -3.64
N ALA A 124 2.32 -19.53 -4.96
CA ALA A 124 3.42 -19.70 -5.91
C ALA A 124 4.44 -18.56 -5.81
N SER A 125 3.99 -17.35 -5.54
CA SER A 125 4.84 -16.18 -5.28
C SER A 125 4.09 -15.14 -4.45
N ILE A 126 4.85 -14.31 -3.75
CA ILE A 126 4.35 -13.12 -3.05
C ILE A 126 5.24 -11.95 -3.46
N GLU A 127 4.64 -10.91 -4.03
CA GLU A 127 5.31 -9.68 -4.41
C GLU A 127 4.63 -8.49 -3.73
N VAL A 128 5.38 -7.41 -3.51
CA VAL A 128 4.86 -6.18 -2.89
C VAL A 128 4.79 -5.06 -3.91
N CYS A 129 3.60 -4.49 -4.08
CA CYS A 129 3.34 -3.29 -4.85
C CYS A 129 2.92 -2.17 -3.89
N SER A 130 3.80 -1.21 -3.64
CA SER A 130 3.54 -0.10 -2.72
C SER A 130 3.51 1.22 -3.47
N LEU A 131 2.48 2.05 -3.21
CA LEU A 131 2.42 3.40 -3.77
C LEU A 131 3.59 4.23 -3.26
N LEU A 132 3.84 4.18 -1.96
CA LEU A 132 4.90 4.94 -1.31
C LEU A 132 5.82 4.03 -0.50
N VAL A 133 7.09 4.35 -0.51
CA VAL A 133 8.10 3.70 0.33
C VAL A 133 8.95 4.77 1.00
N LYS A 134 9.27 4.58 2.28
CA LYS A 134 10.23 5.40 3.02
C LYS A 134 11.53 4.61 3.25
N PRO A 135 12.47 4.59 2.29
CA PRO A 135 13.66 3.74 2.40
C PRO A 135 14.51 4.03 3.64
N GLY A 136 14.58 5.31 4.03
CA GLY A 136 15.34 5.74 5.22
C GLY A 136 14.70 5.34 6.56
N ASN A 137 13.48 4.83 6.57
CA ASN A 137 12.79 4.41 7.79
C ASN A 137 12.54 2.90 7.88
N LEU A 138 12.91 2.13 6.85
CA LEU A 138 12.84 0.68 6.89
C LEU A 138 13.69 0.11 8.03
N LYS A 139 13.12 -0.79 8.81
CA LYS A 139 13.75 -1.45 9.97
C LYS A 139 13.91 -2.95 9.75
N VAL A 140 13.37 -3.48 8.68
CA VAL A 140 13.45 -4.87 8.28
C VAL A 140 13.93 -4.96 6.84
N ASP A 141 14.62 -6.03 6.52
CA ASP A 141 15.00 -6.36 5.15
C ASP A 141 13.75 -6.82 4.40
N LEU A 142 13.35 -6.04 3.40
CA LEU A 142 12.11 -6.23 2.68
C LEU A 142 12.28 -5.86 1.21
N ASP A 143 12.07 -6.84 0.32
CA ASP A 143 12.01 -6.60 -1.11
C ASP A 143 10.66 -5.99 -1.50
N ILE A 144 10.69 -4.78 -2.07
CA ILE A 144 9.51 -4.10 -2.61
C ILE A 144 9.69 -3.99 -4.12
N ASN A 145 9.25 -5.01 -4.83
CA ASN A 145 9.56 -5.16 -6.26
C ASN A 145 8.86 -4.13 -7.14
N TYR A 146 7.71 -3.62 -6.68
CA TYR A 146 6.90 -2.66 -7.42
C TYR A 146 6.65 -1.40 -6.59
N ALA A 147 7.72 -0.70 -6.21
CA ALA A 147 7.62 0.62 -5.59
C ALA A 147 7.24 1.68 -6.64
N VAL A 148 6.13 2.40 -6.43
CA VAL A 148 5.72 3.47 -7.34
C VAL A 148 6.55 4.73 -7.08
N MET A 149 6.73 5.10 -5.81
CA MET A 149 7.52 6.29 -5.42
C MET A 149 8.25 6.05 -4.10
N GLU A 150 9.47 6.55 -4.04
CA GLU A 150 10.18 6.72 -2.78
C GLU A 150 9.99 8.14 -2.26
N ILE A 151 9.79 8.28 -0.96
CA ILE A 151 9.60 9.58 -0.30
C ILE A 151 10.48 9.68 0.96
N PRO A 152 10.82 10.92 1.40
CA PRO A 152 11.47 11.13 2.69
C PRO A 152 10.53 10.77 3.85
N ASN A 153 11.05 10.85 5.08
CA ASN A 153 10.29 10.50 6.29
C ASN A 153 9.34 11.64 6.73
N ASP A 154 8.57 12.18 5.79
CA ASP A 154 7.59 13.21 6.05
C ASP A 154 6.25 12.61 6.50
N PHE A 155 5.47 13.40 7.25
CA PHE A 155 4.08 13.06 7.53
C PHE A 155 3.19 13.55 6.38
N ILE A 156 2.44 12.63 5.78
CA ILE A 156 1.68 12.86 4.56
C ILE A 156 0.23 12.39 4.69
N VAL A 157 -0.65 13.00 3.89
CA VAL A 157 -2.08 12.66 3.79
C VAL A 157 -2.54 12.79 2.34
N GLY A 158 -3.70 12.24 2.05
CA GLY A 158 -4.31 12.30 0.72
C GLY A 158 -4.08 11.04 -0.11
N TYR A 159 -4.82 10.89 -1.17
CA TYR A 159 -4.80 9.74 -2.07
C TYR A 159 -4.95 8.40 -1.31
N GLY A 160 -5.85 8.37 -0.34
CA GLY A 160 -6.09 7.21 0.52
C GLY A 160 -5.51 7.31 1.92
N LEU A 161 -4.40 8.04 2.10
CA LEU A 161 -3.78 8.24 3.40
C LEU A 161 -4.54 9.27 4.24
N ASP A 162 -4.49 9.10 5.56
CA ASP A 162 -5.26 9.91 6.50
C ASP A 162 -4.43 10.58 7.60
N TYR A 163 -5.07 11.58 8.20
CA TYR A 163 -4.76 12.06 9.53
C TYR A 163 -6.01 11.93 10.39
N ASP A 164 -5.97 11.02 11.36
CA ASP A 164 -7.07 10.72 12.29
C ASP A 164 -8.43 10.53 11.55
N GLN A 165 -8.42 9.65 10.54
CA GLN A 165 -9.52 9.24 9.65
C GLN A 165 -9.97 10.29 8.61
N GLU A 166 -9.40 11.48 8.59
CA GLU A 166 -9.71 12.52 7.61
C GLU A 166 -8.61 12.66 6.54
N GLY A 167 -8.94 13.21 5.37
CA GLY A 167 -8.01 13.50 4.28
C GLY A 167 -7.88 12.42 3.23
N ARG A 168 -8.40 11.21 3.43
CA ARG A 168 -8.28 10.10 2.45
C ARG A 168 -8.86 10.42 1.06
N ASN A 169 -9.85 11.30 1.00
CA ASN A 169 -10.55 11.72 -0.22
C ASN A 169 -9.83 12.79 -1.03
N LEU A 170 -8.75 13.35 -0.52
CA LEU A 170 -7.96 14.33 -1.25
C LEU A 170 -7.29 13.66 -2.46
N ARG A 171 -7.27 14.38 -3.60
CA ARG A 171 -6.76 13.82 -4.86
C ARG A 171 -5.26 13.73 -4.90
N ASP A 172 -4.58 14.78 -4.40
CA ASP A 172 -3.13 14.86 -4.32
C ASP A 172 -2.61 14.23 -3.03
N ILE A 173 -1.31 14.01 -2.96
CA ILE A 173 -0.60 13.78 -1.69
C ILE A 173 -0.10 15.12 -1.17
N TYR A 174 -0.32 15.33 0.11
CA TYR A 174 0.03 16.55 0.83
C TYR A 174 0.99 16.21 1.96
N THR A 175 1.97 17.06 2.16
CA THR A 175 2.95 16.96 3.26
C THR A 175 2.62 18.00 4.32
N ILE A 176 2.80 17.63 5.59
CA ILE A 176 2.60 18.52 6.73
C ILE A 176 3.49 19.76 6.60
N VAL A 177 2.93 20.92 6.93
CA VAL A 177 3.69 22.17 7.10
C VAL A 177 4.11 22.26 8.54
N GLU A 178 5.39 22.17 8.83
CA GLU A 178 5.92 22.46 10.17
C GLU A 178 5.70 23.94 10.46
N GLU A 179 5.11 24.24 11.64
CA GLU A 179 4.97 25.60 12.15
C GLU A 179 6.29 26.11 12.75
#